data_dd5242ee910e09a86900c77dcc6b3a61
#
_entry.id   dd5242ee910e09a86900c77dcc6b3a61
#
_cell.length_a   1.000
_cell.length_b   1.000
_cell.length_c   1.000
_cell.angle_alpha   90.00
_cell.angle_beta   90.00
_cell.angle_gamma   90.00
#
_symmetry.space_group_name_H-M   'P 1'
#
loop_
_entity.id
_entity.type
_entity.pdbx_description
1 polymer ?
#
loop_
_entity_poly.entity_id
_entity_poly.type
_entity_poly.pdbx_seq_one_letter_code
_entity_poly.pdbx_strand_id
1 'polypeptide(L)'
;GRSKNHSTGIWKNSREYADKVRGTSNITAFFMNRSFLCSILYFVDRGKAEADALILNGGFLMDYNNYDRGYAEPSMSASDYMTRTYRWMAGGLLVTFAMAYITATTSLIYLVDSLYFLLTIGELALVFMLSARVQKMSIDGARAAFFGYAILNGMVLSYYFLMFSVGTLVMAFLATAVYFGLMAVYGTTTHKDLTGWGPRLMMALVAMIVTSLVGALFGFGFGTSVLYCGIGLVVFMLLTAYDTQKLRQIYAYYAGDAELAEKASIYGALTLYLDFINIFLYVVRLLGMNSRSRNN
;
A
#
# COMPACT_ATOMS: atom_id res chain seq x y z
N GLY A 1 33.71 -17.01 26.62
CA GLY A 1 34.44 -16.46 25.49
C GLY A 1 34.02 -17.00 24.11
N ARG A 2 32.71 -17.41 23.91
CA ARG A 2 32.26 -18.01 22.63
C ARG A 2 31.00 -17.35 22.03
N SER A 3 30.51 -16.25 22.59
CA SER A 3 29.26 -15.62 22.12
C SER A 3 29.43 -14.43 21.14
N LYS A 4 30.65 -13.94 20.92
CA LYS A 4 30.88 -12.77 20.04
C LYS A 4 31.10 -13.07 18.56
N ASN A 5 31.29 -14.33 18.16
CA ASN A 5 31.65 -14.66 16.77
C ASN A 5 30.46 -15.00 15.86
N HIS A 6 29.26 -15.25 16.40
CA HIS A 6 28.09 -15.58 15.57
C HIS A 6 27.40 -14.35 14.96
N SER A 7 27.36 -13.23 15.71
CA SER A 7 26.74 -12.00 15.21
C SER A 7 27.55 -11.32 14.10
N THR A 8 28.88 -11.38 14.17
CA THR A 8 29.77 -10.78 13.15
C THR A 8 29.73 -11.54 11.82
N GLY A 9 29.49 -12.85 11.82
CA GLY A 9 29.37 -13.68 10.62
C GLY A 9 28.11 -13.37 9.80
N ILE A 10 26.97 -13.19 10.47
CA ILE A 10 25.68 -12.89 9.84
C ILE A 10 25.72 -11.51 9.18
N TRP A 11 26.28 -10.50 9.87
CA TRP A 11 26.43 -9.15 9.30
C TRP A 11 27.42 -9.07 8.14
N LYS A 12 28.43 -9.92 8.12
CA LYS A 12 29.39 -10.01 7.01
C LYS A 12 28.72 -10.64 5.77
N ASN A 13 27.96 -11.70 5.95
CA ASN A 13 27.22 -12.36 4.87
C ASN A 13 26.11 -11.47 4.29
N SER A 14 25.38 -10.73 5.14
CA SER A 14 24.34 -9.81 4.65
C SER A 14 24.91 -8.61 3.91
N ARG A 15 26.11 -8.10 4.28
CA ARG A 15 26.79 -7.04 3.52
C ARG A 15 27.29 -7.56 2.18
N GLU A 16 27.90 -8.72 2.14
CA GLU A 16 28.39 -9.33 0.91
C GLU A 16 27.24 -9.65 -0.05
N TYR A 17 26.11 -10.11 0.49
CA TYR A 17 24.86 -10.31 -0.26
C TYR A 17 24.28 -8.98 -0.75
N ALA A 18 24.26 -7.93 0.08
CA ALA A 18 23.82 -6.61 -0.31
C ALA A 18 24.69 -6.01 -1.42
N ASP A 19 26.00 -6.22 -1.38
CA ASP A 19 26.95 -5.77 -2.42
C ASP A 19 26.76 -6.55 -3.72
N LYS A 20 26.49 -7.85 -3.64
CA LYS A 20 26.14 -8.70 -4.77
C LYS A 20 24.80 -8.25 -5.39
N VAL A 21 23.79 -7.96 -4.58
CA VAL A 21 22.49 -7.43 -5.03
C VAL A 21 22.65 -6.06 -5.66
N ARG A 22 23.49 -5.18 -5.12
CA ARG A 22 23.77 -3.85 -5.70
C ARG A 22 24.52 -3.91 -7.03
N GLY A 23 25.34 -4.94 -7.25
CA GLY A 23 26.15 -5.12 -8.47
C GLY A 23 25.38 -5.72 -9.65
N THR A 24 24.18 -6.23 -9.45
CA THR A 24 23.39 -6.86 -10.53
C THR A 24 22.48 -5.86 -11.23
N SER A 25 22.47 -5.88 -12.56
CA SER A 25 21.53 -5.11 -13.41
C SER A 25 20.04 -5.38 -13.10
N ASN A 26 19.76 -6.43 -12.32
CA ASN A 26 18.43 -6.80 -11.84
C ASN A 26 17.83 -5.85 -10.81
N ILE A 27 18.64 -4.95 -10.19
CA ILE A 27 18.13 -3.98 -9.20
C ILE A 27 17.13 -3.01 -9.82
N THR A 28 17.43 -2.52 -11.02
CA THR A 28 16.52 -1.62 -11.75
C THR A 28 15.22 -2.33 -12.10
N ALA A 29 15.31 -3.59 -12.52
CA ALA A 29 14.16 -4.45 -12.78
C ALA A 29 13.35 -4.74 -11.50
N PHE A 30 14.05 -4.95 -10.36
CA PHE A 30 13.40 -5.15 -9.06
C PHE A 30 12.59 -3.93 -8.61
N PHE A 31 13.19 -2.72 -8.65
CA PHE A 31 12.48 -1.49 -8.30
C PHE A 31 11.31 -1.20 -9.23
N MET A 32 11.49 -1.43 -10.52
CA MET A 32 10.46 -1.26 -11.53
C MET A 32 9.30 -2.24 -11.31
N ASN A 33 9.62 -3.51 -11.05
CA ASN A 33 8.65 -4.57 -10.78
C ASN A 33 7.85 -4.28 -9.50
N ARG A 34 8.48 -3.80 -8.43
CA ARG A 34 7.80 -3.56 -7.15
C ARG A 34 6.79 -2.42 -7.22
N SER A 35 7.11 -1.27 -7.83
CA SER A 35 6.11 -0.19 -8.02
C SER A 35 5.00 -0.59 -8.96
N PHE A 36 5.34 -1.32 -10.00
CA PHE A 36 4.37 -1.90 -10.91
C PHE A 36 3.39 -2.81 -10.17
N LEU A 37 3.90 -3.72 -9.33
CA LEU A 37 3.07 -4.62 -8.53
C LEU A 37 2.21 -3.88 -7.50
N CYS A 38 2.76 -2.94 -6.75
CA CYS A 38 1.98 -2.13 -5.82
C CYS A 38 0.91 -1.30 -6.53
N SER A 39 1.20 -0.79 -7.73
CA SER A 39 0.22 -0.08 -8.55
C SER A 39 -0.86 -1.01 -9.10
N ILE A 40 -0.51 -2.24 -9.50
CA ILE A 40 -1.50 -3.26 -9.90
C ILE A 40 -2.38 -3.65 -8.71
N LEU A 41 -1.78 -3.89 -7.54
CA LEU A 41 -2.53 -4.23 -6.32
C LEU A 41 -3.56 -3.15 -6.01
N TYR A 42 -3.13 -1.90 -6.07
CA TYR A 42 -4.01 -0.74 -5.88
C TYR A 42 -5.11 -0.66 -6.95
N PHE A 43 -4.76 -0.89 -8.22
CA PHE A 43 -5.71 -0.88 -9.34
C PHE A 43 -6.77 -1.99 -9.19
N VAL A 44 -6.36 -3.20 -8.83
CA VAL A 44 -7.26 -4.35 -8.64
C VAL A 44 -8.20 -4.10 -7.46
N ASP A 45 -7.68 -3.58 -6.36
CA ASP A 45 -8.47 -3.20 -5.18
C ASP A 45 -9.55 -2.18 -5.55
N ARG A 46 -9.15 -1.16 -6.29
CA ARG A 46 -10.03 -0.06 -6.64
C ARG A 46 -11.06 -0.36 -7.73
N GLY A 47 -10.66 -1.06 -8.78
CA GLY A 47 -11.57 -1.40 -9.88
C GLY A 47 -12.80 -2.13 -9.39
N LYS A 48 -12.64 -2.94 -8.34
CA LYS A 48 -13.76 -3.64 -7.72
C LYS A 48 -14.59 -2.73 -6.81
N ALA A 49 -13.95 -1.86 -6.02
CA ALA A 49 -14.67 -0.92 -5.17
C ALA A 49 -15.56 0.03 -5.99
N GLU A 50 -15.13 0.42 -7.20
CA GLU A 50 -15.94 1.22 -8.11
C GLU A 50 -17.07 0.41 -8.74
N ALA A 51 -16.81 -0.86 -9.10
CA ALA A 51 -17.85 -1.76 -9.60
C ALA A 51 -18.93 -2.02 -8.55
N ASP A 52 -18.53 -2.27 -7.31
CA ASP A 52 -19.47 -2.47 -6.18
C ASP A 52 -20.25 -1.17 -5.88
N ALA A 53 -19.63 -0.01 -5.96
CA ALA A 53 -20.30 1.29 -5.81
C ALA A 53 -21.30 1.59 -6.95
N LEU A 54 -21.00 1.17 -8.18
CA LEU A 54 -21.92 1.27 -9.32
C LEU A 54 -23.12 0.33 -9.16
N ILE A 55 -22.89 -0.88 -8.67
CA ILE A 55 -23.97 -1.84 -8.36
C ILE A 55 -24.85 -1.30 -7.24
N LEU A 56 -24.27 -0.70 -6.20
CA LEU A 56 -24.99 -0.08 -5.10
C LEU A 56 -25.80 1.15 -5.58
N ASN A 57 -25.24 1.99 -6.44
CA ASN A 57 -25.95 3.12 -7.03
C ASN A 57 -27.06 2.67 -7.99
N GLY A 58 -26.86 1.58 -8.75
CA GLY A 58 -27.88 0.98 -9.62
C GLY A 58 -29.02 0.36 -8.82
N GLY A 59 -28.73 -0.29 -7.69
CA GLY A 59 -29.72 -0.80 -6.75
C GLY A 59 -30.50 0.30 -6.02
N PHE A 60 -29.85 1.43 -5.73
CA PHE A 60 -30.47 2.59 -5.08
C PHE A 60 -31.57 3.24 -5.95
N LEU A 61 -31.43 3.20 -7.28
CA LEU A 61 -32.46 3.74 -8.18
C LEU A 61 -33.71 2.82 -8.29
N MET A 62 -33.61 1.55 -7.89
CA MET A 62 -34.73 0.62 -7.90
C MET A 62 -35.49 0.51 -6.57
N ASP A 63 -34.93 0.99 -5.45
CA ASP A 63 -35.51 0.80 -4.11
C ASP A 63 -36.03 2.08 -3.46
N TYR A 64 -36.55 3.01 -4.26
CA TYR A 64 -37.21 4.20 -3.76
C TYR A 64 -38.49 3.92 -2.93
N ASN A 65 -38.98 2.67 -2.93
CA ASN A 65 -40.18 2.26 -2.19
C ASN A 65 -39.88 1.66 -0.80
N ASN A 66 -38.64 1.60 -0.33
CA ASN A 66 -38.30 1.08 1.01
C ASN A 66 -38.00 2.22 2.00
N TYR A 67 -38.87 3.23 2.07
CA TYR A 67 -38.76 4.39 2.93
C TYR A 67 -39.06 4.12 4.41
N ASP A 68 -39.22 2.85 4.79
CA ASP A 68 -39.58 2.41 6.16
C ASP A 68 -38.46 1.66 6.90
N ARG A 69 -37.18 1.84 6.49
CA ARG A 69 -36.08 1.56 7.44
C ARG A 69 -36.05 2.73 8.41
N GLY A 70 -36.75 2.56 9.54
CA GLY A 70 -36.64 3.47 10.68
C GLY A 70 -35.16 3.84 10.88
N TYR A 71 -34.88 5.09 11.14
CA TYR A 71 -33.54 5.61 11.39
C TYR A 71 -32.86 4.76 12.46
N ALA A 72 -32.15 3.70 12.02
CA ALA A 72 -31.30 2.92 12.91
C ALA A 72 -30.22 3.91 13.38
N GLU A 73 -30.13 4.13 14.66
CA GLU A 73 -29.05 4.95 15.22
C GLU A 73 -27.72 4.38 14.74
N PRO A 74 -26.76 5.23 14.30
CA PRO A 74 -25.49 4.75 13.82
C PRO A 74 -24.81 3.88 14.88
N SER A 75 -24.41 2.67 14.53
CA SER A 75 -23.78 1.71 15.43
C SER A 75 -22.40 2.20 15.95
N MET A 76 -21.79 3.17 15.27
CA MET A 76 -20.58 3.89 15.69
C MET A 76 -20.58 5.30 15.05
N SER A 77 -19.80 6.23 15.63
CA SER A 77 -19.63 7.55 15.04
C SER A 77 -18.72 7.53 13.81
N ALA A 78 -18.84 8.52 12.92
CA ALA A 78 -17.93 8.68 11.78
C ALA A 78 -16.47 8.85 12.22
N SER A 79 -16.26 9.53 13.35
CA SER A 79 -14.94 9.71 13.95
C SER A 79 -14.35 8.37 14.43
N ASP A 80 -15.17 7.52 15.05
CA ASP A 80 -14.74 6.22 15.54
C ASP A 80 -14.39 5.28 14.37
N TYR A 81 -15.20 5.29 13.31
CA TYR A 81 -14.94 4.55 12.09
C TYR A 81 -13.60 4.94 11.46
N MET A 82 -13.36 6.24 11.25
CA MET A 82 -12.10 6.74 10.69
C MET A 82 -10.92 6.42 11.60
N THR A 83 -11.08 6.59 12.91
CA THR A 83 -10.05 6.24 13.90
C THR A 83 -9.69 4.76 13.86
N ARG A 84 -10.67 3.86 13.75
CA ARG A 84 -10.43 2.42 13.57
C ARG A 84 -9.68 2.12 12.29
N THR A 85 -10.12 2.72 11.18
CA THR A 85 -9.46 2.57 9.88
C THR A 85 -7.97 2.94 9.95
N TYR A 86 -7.65 4.10 10.53
CA TYR A 86 -6.26 4.52 10.71
C TYR A 86 -5.47 3.64 11.69
N ARG A 87 -6.10 3.13 12.75
CA ARG A 87 -5.45 2.18 13.68
C ARG A 87 -5.07 0.87 12.98
N TRP A 88 -5.98 0.30 12.20
CA TRP A 88 -5.69 -0.90 11.40
C TRP A 88 -4.57 -0.64 10.41
N MET A 89 -4.63 0.46 9.67
CA MET A 89 -3.57 0.86 8.73
C MET A 89 -2.22 0.99 9.45
N ALA A 90 -2.15 1.73 10.55
CA ALA A 90 -0.91 1.92 11.32
C ALA A 90 -0.38 0.59 11.86
N GLY A 91 -1.26 -0.29 12.37
CA GLY A 91 -0.89 -1.64 12.80
C GLY A 91 -0.29 -2.47 11.66
N GLY A 92 -0.91 -2.44 10.47
CA GLY A 92 -0.37 -3.09 9.28
C GLY A 92 1.00 -2.56 8.87
N LEU A 93 1.19 -1.23 8.87
CA LEU A 93 2.48 -0.62 8.57
C LEU A 93 3.57 -1.03 9.56
N LEU A 94 3.26 -1.03 10.87
CA LEU A 94 4.21 -1.48 11.89
C LEU A 94 4.63 -2.93 11.67
N VAL A 95 3.68 -3.83 11.40
CA VAL A 95 3.97 -5.23 11.09
C VAL A 95 4.84 -5.34 9.85
N THR A 96 4.52 -4.59 8.79
CA THR A 96 5.30 -4.59 7.54
C THR A 96 6.74 -4.16 7.75
N PHE A 97 6.98 -3.04 8.44
CA PHE A 97 8.33 -2.54 8.68
C PHE A 97 9.11 -3.44 9.64
N ALA A 98 8.45 -4.02 10.68
CA ALA A 98 9.07 -4.99 11.57
C ALA A 98 9.50 -6.25 10.79
N MET A 99 8.61 -6.82 9.98
CA MET A 99 8.92 -7.98 9.15
C MET A 99 10.02 -7.69 8.12
N ALA A 100 10.00 -6.52 7.49
CA ALA A 100 11.04 -6.12 6.55
C ALA A 100 12.41 -6.04 7.24
N TYR A 101 12.48 -5.46 8.43
CA TYR A 101 13.71 -5.38 9.22
C TYR A 101 14.19 -6.77 9.67
N ILE A 102 13.29 -7.60 10.23
CA ILE A 102 13.61 -8.96 10.68
C ILE A 102 14.13 -9.79 9.49
N THR A 103 13.45 -9.75 8.36
CA THR A 103 13.83 -10.51 7.16
C THR A 103 15.20 -10.06 6.65
N ALA A 104 15.46 -8.74 6.58
CA ALA A 104 16.73 -8.20 6.10
C ALA A 104 17.92 -8.52 7.01
N THR A 105 17.68 -8.71 8.32
CA THR A 105 18.74 -8.93 9.32
C THR A 105 18.93 -10.40 9.69
N THR A 106 18.09 -11.30 9.18
CA THR A 106 18.16 -12.74 9.45
C THR A 106 18.38 -13.54 8.17
N SER A 107 18.58 -14.85 8.32
CA SER A 107 18.70 -15.79 7.18
C SER A 107 17.39 -15.95 6.39
N LEU A 108 16.28 -15.38 6.86
CA LEU A 108 15.01 -15.38 6.11
C LEU A 108 15.14 -14.71 4.75
N ILE A 109 16.10 -13.80 4.56
CA ILE A 109 16.32 -13.15 3.27
C ILE A 109 16.60 -14.14 2.15
N TYR A 110 17.32 -15.23 2.43
CA TYR A 110 17.61 -16.27 1.44
C TYR A 110 16.36 -17.06 1.04
N LEU A 111 15.44 -17.27 2.00
CA LEU A 111 14.13 -17.88 1.74
C LEU A 111 13.28 -16.96 0.85
N VAL A 112 13.27 -15.68 1.17
CA VAL A 112 12.53 -14.66 0.38
C VAL A 112 13.08 -14.59 -1.04
N ASP A 113 14.40 -14.64 -1.22
CA ASP A 113 15.05 -14.66 -2.53
C ASP A 113 14.61 -15.88 -3.36
N SER A 114 14.65 -17.07 -2.76
CA SER A 114 14.26 -18.32 -3.41
C SER A 114 12.77 -18.36 -3.76
N LEU A 115 11.90 -17.74 -2.95
CA LEU A 115 10.44 -17.76 -3.09
C LEU A 115 9.87 -16.43 -3.60
N TYR A 116 10.69 -15.50 -4.06
CA TYR A 116 10.28 -14.13 -4.41
C TYR A 116 9.05 -14.07 -5.32
N PHE A 117 9.05 -14.88 -6.38
CA PHE A 117 7.93 -14.93 -7.32
C PHE A 117 6.65 -15.46 -6.67
N LEU A 118 6.76 -16.51 -5.84
CA LEU A 118 5.62 -17.09 -5.13
C LEU A 118 5.05 -16.12 -4.09
N LEU A 119 5.92 -15.42 -3.34
CA LEU A 119 5.50 -14.39 -2.38
C LEU A 119 4.79 -13.24 -3.07
N THR A 120 5.28 -12.82 -4.23
CA THR A 120 4.66 -11.76 -5.04
C THR A 120 3.26 -12.17 -5.53
N ILE A 121 3.09 -13.41 -6.01
CA ILE A 121 1.76 -13.93 -6.38
C ILE A 121 0.86 -14.04 -5.15
N GLY A 122 1.40 -14.46 -4.00
CA GLY A 122 0.68 -14.51 -2.74
C GLY A 122 0.15 -13.14 -2.29
N GLU A 123 0.94 -12.08 -2.43
CA GLU A 123 0.50 -10.70 -2.17
C GLU A 123 -0.68 -10.32 -3.08
N LEU A 124 -0.57 -10.57 -4.39
CA LEU A 124 -1.65 -10.30 -5.34
C LEU A 124 -2.91 -11.06 -4.98
N ALA A 125 -2.79 -12.35 -4.66
CA ALA A 125 -3.91 -13.20 -4.29
C ALA A 125 -4.61 -12.71 -3.01
N LEU A 126 -3.83 -12.30 -1.99
CA LEU A 126 -4.39 -11.81 -0.72
C LEU A 126 -5.12 -10.48 -0.89
N VAL A 127 -4.54 -9.51 -1.62
CA VAL A 127 -5.23 -8.24 -1.89
C VAL A 127 -6.52 -8.48 -2.67
N PHE A 128 -6.44 -9.29 -3.73
CA PHE A 128 -7.63 -9.65 -4.51
C PHE A 128 -8.69 -10.35 -3.66
N MET A 129 -8.29 -11.31 -2.82
CA MET A 129 -9.21 -12.02 -1.93
C MET A 129 -9.85 -11.07 -0.91
N LEU A 130 -9.06 -10.19 -0.29
CA LEU A 130 -9.55 -9.25 0.70
C LEU A 130 -10.49 -8.22 0.07
N SER A 131 -10.11 -7.61 -1.05
CA SER A 131 -10.95 -6.65 -1.78
C SER A 131 -12.25 -7.31 -2.30
N ALA A 132 -12.15 -8.59 -2.75
CA ALA A 132 -13.27 -9.29 -3.35
C ALA A 132 -14.26 -9.87 -2.35
N ARG A 133 -13.82 -10.23 -1.16
CA ARG A 133 -14.61 -11.07 -0.24
C ARG A 133 -14.71 -10.51 1.18
N VAL A 134 -14.19 -9.31 1.48
CA VAL A 134 -14.18 -8.77 2.84
C VAL A 134 -15.56 -8.77 3.48
N GLN A 135 -16.61 -8.43 2.73
CA GLN A 135 -17.98 -8.41 3.24
C GLN A 135 -18.52 -9.81 3.58
N LYS A 136 -18.04 -10.86 2.88
CA LYS A 136 -18.43 -12.26 3.07
C LYS A 136 -17.59 -13.00 4.10
N MET A 137 -16.45 -12.42 4.51
CA MET A 137 -15.55 -12.99 5.51
C MET A 137 -16.06 -12.67 6.92
N SER A 138 -15.63 -13.47 7.91
CA SER A 138 -15.75 -13.07 9.31
C SER A 138 -14.82 -11.89 9.59
N ILE A 139 -15.11 -11.09 10.61
CA ILE A 139 -14.24 -9.96 11.03
C ILE A 139 -12.82 -10.46 11.29
N ASP A 140 -12.67 -11.56 12.02
CA ASP A 140 -11.35 -12.12 12.34
C ASP A 140 -10.64 -12.67 11.09
N GLY A 141 -11.40 -13.23 10.14
CA GLY A 141 -10.85 -13.62 8.84
C GLY A 141 -10.32 -12.44 8.03
N ALA A 142 -11.05 -11.32 8.02
CA ALA A 142 -10.60 -10.09 7.36
C ALA A 142 -9.35 -9.50 8.03
N ARG A 143 -9.30 -9.49 9.36
CA ARG A 143 -8.12 -9.06 10.14
C ARG A 143 -6.91 -9.94 9.85
N ALA A 144 -7.08 -11.27 9.90
CA ALA A 144 -6.02 -12.22 9.62
C ALA A 144 -5.47 -12.07 8.19
N ALA A 145 -6.34 -11.89 7.20
CA ALA A 145 -5.96 -11.67 5.82
C ALA A 145 -5.19 -10.35 5.64
N PHE A 146 -5.62 -9.27 6.29
CA PHE A 146 -4.93 -7.97 6.25
C PHE A 146 -3.53 -8.05 6.87
N PHE A 147 -3.38 -8.65 8.05
CA PHE A 147 -2.05 -8.81 8.66
C PHE A 147 -1.19 -9.84 7.91
N GLY A 148 -1.79 -10.90 7.37
CA GLY A 148 -1.09 -11.84 6.48
C GLY A 148 -0.49 -11.13 5.27
N TYR A 149 -1.27 -10.24 4.65
CA TYR A 149 -0.78 -9.37 3.59
C TYR A 149 0.35 -8.43 4.07
N ALA A 150 0.20 -7.79 5.23
CA ALA A 150 1.23 -6.90 5.79
C ALA A 150 2.56 -7.64 6.06
N ILE A 151 2.50 -8.90 6.52
CA ILE A 151 3.67 -9.76 6.71
C ILE A 151 4.35 -10.06 5.38
N LEU A 152 3.61 -10.54 4.37
CA LEU A 152 4.17 -10.84 3.05
C LEU A 152 4.79 -9.60 2.41
N ASN A 153 4.08 -8.47 2.47
CA ASN A 153 4.58 -7.20 1.96
C ASN A 153 5.88 -6.80 2.66
N GLY A 154 5.97 -6.99 3.99
CA GLY A 154 7.19 -6.75 4.77
C GLY A 154 8.35 -7.63 4.32
N MET A 155 8.12 -8.93 4.12
CA MET A 155 9.14 -9.85 3.63
C MET A 155 9.71 -9.38 2.28
N VAL A 156 8.88 -8.98 1.35
CA VAL A 156 9.32 -8.47 0.04
C VAL A 156 9.96 -7.08 0.16
N LEU A 157 9.49 -6.20 1.05
CA LEU A 157 10.09 -4.90 1.31
C LEU A 157 11.49 -4.99 1.95
N SER A 158 11.89 -6.14 2.49
CA SER A 158 13.20 -6.31 3.13
C SER A 158 14.39 -5.95 2.24
N TYR A 159 14.25 -6.09 0.92
CA TYR A 159 15.29 -5.68 -0.03
C TYR A 159 15.65 -4.18 0.07
N TYR A 160 14.70 -3.32 0.46
CA TYR A 160 14.97 -1.90 0.66
C TYR A 160 15.93 -1.65 1.84
N PHE A 161 15.88 -2.50 2.87
CA PHE A 161 16.84 -2.43 3.99
C PHE A 161 18.24 -2.90 3.60
N LEU A 162 18.39 -3.70 2.54
CA LEU A 162 19.70 -4.06 1.99
C LEU A 162 20.27 -2.96 1.11
N MET A 163 19.40 -2.19 0.44
CA MET A 163 19.81 -1.18 -0.55
C MET A 163 20.02 0.20 0.04
N PHE A 164 19.29 0.55 1.09
CA PHE A 164 19.31 1.86 1.72
C PHE A 164 19.70 1.75 3.18
N SER A 165 20.33 2.80 3.72
CA SER A 165 20.59 2.87 5.14
C SER A 165 19.27 2.98 5.91
N VAL A 166 19.23 2.43 7.13
CA VAL A 166 18.07 2.55 8.03
C VAL A 166 17.67 4.01 8.21
N GLY A 167 18.66 4.92 8.35
CA GLY A 167 18.39 6.36 8.44
C GLY A 167 17.66 6.92 7.24
N THR A 168 18.02 6.51 6.02
CA THR A 168 17.32 6.91 4.79
C THR A 168 15.87 6.39 4.78
N LEU A 169 15.66 5.14 5.21
CA LEU A 169 14.32 4.56 5.26
C LEU A 169 13.43 5.24 6.31
N VAL A 170 14.00 5.58 7.48
CA VAL A 170 13.28 6.33 8.52
C VAL A 170 12.90 7.72 8.02
N MET A 171 13.81 8.43 7.37
CA MET A 171 13.51 9.75 6.77
C MET A 171 12.44 9.67 5.70
N ALA A 172 12.50 8.64 4.84
CA ALA A 172 11.46 8.39 3.84
C ALA A 172 10.11 8.08 4.49
N PHE A 173 10.09 7.30 5.55
CA PHE A 173 8.87 6.98 6.30
C PHE A 173 8.24 8.24 6.91
N LEU A 174 9.04 9.08 7.57
CA LEU A 174 8.58 10.34 8.16
C LEU A 174 8.05 11.30 7.10
N ALA A 175 8.77 11.47 5.99
CA ALA A 175 8.30 12.29 4.87
C ALA A 175 6.98 11.75 4.29
N THR A 176 6.87 10.43 4.12
CA THR A 176 5.63 9.79 3.68
C THR A 176 4.48 10.04 4.64
N ALA A 177 4.74 9.91 5.95
CA ALA A 177 3.72 10.15 6.98
C ALA A 177 3.21 11.60 6.94
N VAL A 178 4.09 12.57 6.69
CA VAL A 178 3.70 13.98 6.51
C VAL A 178 2.86 14.18 5.25
N TYR A 179 3.31 13.69 4.08
CA TYR A 179 2.55 13.81 2.84
C TYR A 179 1.19 13.12 2.91
N PHE A 180 1.17 11.89 3.42
CA PHE A 180 -0.06 11.14 3.63
C PHE A 180 -1.02 11.86 4.59
N GLY A 181 -0.50 12.30 5.75
CA GLY A 181 -1.29 12.99 6.76
C GLY A 181 -1.92 14.27 6.23
N LEU A 182 -1.17 15.10 5.50
CA LEU A 182 -1.69 16.32 4.88
C LEU A 182 -2.81 16.02 3.89
N MET A 183 -2.65 14.99 3.05
CA MET A 183 -3.67 14.60 2.06
C MET A 183 -4.88 13.96 2.71
N ALA A 184 -4.71 13.15 3.75
CA ALA A 184 -5.80 12.59 4.53
C ALA A 184 -6.62 13.68 5.24
N VAL A 185 -5.96 14.67 5.86
CA VAL A 185 -6.64 15.83 6.45
C VAL A 185 -7.38 16.63 5.38
N TYR A 186 -6.75 16.89 4.23
CA TYR A 186 -7.41 17.57 3.12
C TYR A 186 -8.65 16.81 2.64
N GLY A 187 -8.55 15.48 2.44
CA GLY A 187 -9.68 14.64 2.01
C GLY A 187 -10.84 14.61 3.01
N THR A 188 -10.55 14.75 4.32
CA THR A 188 -11.60 14.80 5.35
C THR A 188 -12.24 16.19 5.51
N THR A 189 -11.51 17.26 5.26
CA THR A 189 -11.95 18.63 5.55
C THR A 189 -12.45 19.38 4.32
N THR A 190 -12.07 18.95 3.11
CA THR A 190 -12.47 19.64 1.89
C THR A 190 -13.97 19.56 1.65
N HIS A 191 -14.57 20.68 1.28
CA HIS A 191 -15.96 20.76 0.81
C HIS A 191 -16.10 20.47 -0.70
N LYS A 192 -14.98 20.34 -1.42
CA LYS A 192 -15.00 19.99 -2.84
C LYS A 192 -15.30 18.51 -3.00
N ASP A 193 -16.20 18.19 -3.91
CA ASP A 193 -16.45 16.80 -4.30
C ASP A 193 -15.28 16.29 -5.14
N LEU A 194 -14.56 15.32 -4.59
CA LEU A 194 -13.45 14.66 -5.26
C LEU A 194 -13.88 13.44 -6.09
N THR A 195 -15.16 13.07 -6.09
CA THR A 195 -15.68 11.88 -6.79
C THR A 195 -15.31 11.89 -8.27
N GLY A 196 -15.39 13.05 -8.94
CA GLY A 196 -14.99 13.20 -10.33
C GLY A 196 -13.49 13.03 -10.62
N TRP A 197 -12.63 13.03 -9.58
CA TRP A 197 -11.18 12.80 -9.72
C TRP A 197 -10.82 11.31 -9.78
N GLY A 198 -11.64 10.44 -9.17
CA GLY A 198 -11.39 9.00 -9.14
C GLY A 198 -11.05 8.41 -10.50
N PRO A 199 -11.92 8.50 -11.52
CA PRO A 199 -11.64 7.95 -12.85
C PRO A 199 -10.38 8.54 -13.51
N ARG A 200 -10.09 9.84 -13.31
CA ARG A 200 -8.90 10.50 -13.87
C ARG A 200 -7.62 9.98 -13.23
N LEU A 201 -7.61 9.84 -11.90
CA LEU A 201 -6.47 9.31 -11.15
C LEU A 201 -6.25 7.83 -11.48
N MET A 202 -7.33 7.06 -11.69
CA MET A 202 -7.25 5.67 -12.14
C MET A 202 -6.64 5.57 -13.54
N MET A 203 -7.01 6.43 -14.48
CA MET A 203 -6.36 6.47 -15.80
C MET A 203 -4.88 6.84 -15.70
N ALA A 204 -4.51 7.80 -14.85
CA ALA A 204 -3.11 8.14 -14.59
C ALA A 204 -2.34 6.93 -14.01
N LEU A 205 -2.94 6.19 -13.09
CA LEU A 205 -2.36 4.97 -12.53
C LEU A 205 -2.14 3.90 -13.60
N VAL A 206 -3.14 3.64 -14.44
CA VAL A 206 -3.04 2.70 -15.58
C VAL A 206 -1.91 3.13 -16.52
N ALA A 207 -1.83 4.41 -16.86
CA ALA A 207 -0.77 4.93 -17.73
C ALA A 207 0.62 4.70 -17.10
N MET A 208 0.77 4.87 -15.78
CA MET A 208 2.00 4.57 -15.07
C MET A 208 2.33 3.07 -15.09
N ILE A 209 1.33 2.21 -14.89
CA ILE A 209 1.49 0.75 -14.97
C ILE A 209 1.98 0.36 -16.37
N VAL A 210 1.32 0.83 -17.43
CA VAL A 210 1.69 0.53 -18.83
C VAL A 210 3.08 1.06 -19.14
N THR A 211 3.41 2.30 -18.74
CA THR A 211 4.75 2.87 -18.94
C THR A 211 5.83 2.06 -18.25
N SER A 212 5.57 1.58 -17.04
CA SER A 212 6.50 0.72 -16.28
C SER A 212 6.70 -0.63 -16.97
N LEU A 213 5.62 -1.23 -17.49
CA LEU A 213 5.66 -2.50 -18.20
C LEU A 213 6.44 -2.38 -19.53
N VAL A 214 6.14 -1.35 -20.32
CA VAL A 214 6.87 -1.05 -21.57
C VAL A 214 8.35 -0.81 -21.27
N GLY A 215 8.66 -0.02 -20.25
CA GLY A 215 10.04 0.19 -19.80
C GLY A 215 10.75 -1.11 -19.44
N ALA A 216 10.06 -2.05 -18.76
CA ALA A 216 10.59 -3.35 -18.40
C ALA A 216 10.88 -4.22 -19.63
N LEU A 217 9.98 -4.26 -20.60
CA LEU A 217 10.09 -5.08 -21.79
C LEU A 217 11.20 -4.59 -22.74
N PHE A 218 11.36 -3.30 -22.87
CA PHE A 218 12.33 -2.68 -23.81
C PHE A 218 13.64 -2.24 -23.13
N GLY A 219 13.80 -2.48 -21.83
CA GLY A 219 15.00 -2.11 -21.08
C GLY A 219 15.13 -0.60 -20.83
N PHE A 220 14.07 0.19 -21.05
CA PHE A 220 14.07 1.61 -20.72
C PHE A 220 13.87 1.83 -19.22
N GLY A 221 14.77 2.58 -18.59
CA GLY A 221 14.72 2.87 -17.15
C GLY A 221 13.66 3.92 -16.77
N PHE A 222 12.53 4.02 -17.47
CA PHE A 222 11.50 5.04 -17.19
C PHE A 222 11.00 4.99 -15.73
N GLY A 223 10.78 3.80 -15.19
CA GLY A 223 10.28 3.61 -13.83
C GLY A 223 11.26 4.06 -12.72
N THR A 224 12.51 4.35 -13.07
CA THR A 224 13.55 4.84 -12.15
C THR A 224 13.90 6.32 -12.38
N SER A 225 13.25 7.00 -13.32
CA SER A 225 13.50 8.43 -13.55
C SER A 225 12.89 9.29 -12.43
N VAL A 226 13.55 10.41 -12.12
CA VAL A 226 13.05 11.40 -11.13
C VAL A 226 11.66 11.89 -11.50
N LEU A 227 11.45 12.15 -12.80
CA LEU A 227 10.16 12.61 -13.31
C LEU A 227 9.04 11.59 -13.06
N TYR A 228 9.28 10.32 -13.39
CA TYR A 228 8.30 9.24 -13.15
C TYR A 228 7.97 9.10 -11.66
N CYS A 229 8.99 9.11 -10.80
CA CYS A 229 8.79 9.04 -9.36
C CYS A 229 8.04 10.26 -8.81
N GLY A 230 8.32 11.46 -9.34
CA GLY A 230 7.60 12.69 -8.97
C GLY A 230 6.13 12.65 -9.37
N ILE A 231 5.83 12.22 -10.61
CA ILE A 231 4.44 12.04 -11.07
C ILE A 231 3.71 11.01 -10.20
N GLY A 232 4.34 9.85 -9.92
CA GLY A 232 3.76 8.81 -9.08
C GLY A 232 3.45 9.30 -7.67
N LEU A 233 4.38 10.05 -7.07
CA LEU A 233 4.17 10.67 -5.77
C LEU A 233 2.93 11.57 -5.76
N VAL A 234 2.79 12.47 -6.74
CA VAL A 234 1.63 13.37 -6.85
C VAL A 234 0.34 12.59 -7.06
N VAL A 235 0.33 11.58 -7.94
CA VAL A 235 -0.85 10.75 -8.19
C VAL A 235 -1.31 10.07 -6.90
N PHE A 236 -0.41 9.42 -6.13
CA PHE A 236 -0.79 8.74 -4.90
C PHE A 236 -1.14 9.70 -3.76
N MET A 237 -0.56 10.89 -3.72
CA MET A 237 -1.02 11.93 -2.78
C MET A 237 -2.47 12.35 -3.07
N LEU A 238 -2.83 12.56 -4.33
CA LEU A 238 -4.20 12.90 -4.73
C LEU A 238 -5.16 11.73 -4.51
N LEU A 239 -4.71 10.49 -4.75
CA LEU A 239 -5.48 9.28 -4.45
C LEU A 239 -5.78 9.18 -2.95
N THR A 240 -4.81 9.43 -2.07
CA THR A 240 -5.01 9.44 -0.62
C THR A 240 -6.13 10.41 -0.20
N ALA A 241 -6.15 11.63 -0.77
CA ALA A 241 -7.21 12.59 -0.47
C ALA A 241 -8.59 12.09 -0.95
N TYR A 242 -8.65 11.58 -2.17
CA TYR A 242 -9.86 10.99 -2.73
C TYR A 242 -10.34 9.79 -1.92
N ASP A 243 -9.45 8.87 -1.56
CA ASP A 243 -9.80 7.68 -0.81
C ASP A 243 -10.28 7.99 0.60
N THR A 244 -9.65 8.93 1.26
CA THR A 244 -10.09 9.41 2.57
C THR A 244 -11.50 9.99 2.50
N GLN A 245 -11.83 10.77 1.45
CA GLN A 245 -13.19 11.28 1.26
C GLN A 245 -14.18 10.14 0.98
N LYS A 246 -13.81 9.18 0.12
CA LYS A 246 -14.63 8.02 -0.22
C LYS A 246 -14.94 7.14 0.99
N LEU A 247 -13.99 6.96 1.91
CA LEU A 247 -14.21 6.19 3.14
C LEU A 247 -15.30 6.79 4.02
N ARG A 248 -15.46 8.11 4.06
CA ARG A 248 -16.57 8.76 4.76
C ARG A 248 -17.92 8.46 4.11
N GLN A 249 -17.95 8.36 2.78
CA GLN A 249 -19.17 7.98 2.06
C GLN A 249 -19.54 6.51 2.32
N ILE A 250 -18.53 5.62 2.34
CA ILE A 250 -18.70 4.20 2.68
C ILE A 250 -19.24 4.05 4.11
N TYR A 251 -18.73 4.84 5.07
CA TYR A 251 -19.26 4.86 6.42
C TYR A 251 -20.75 5.21 6.44
N ALA A 252 -21.17 6.27 5.74
CA ALA A 252 -22.57 6.70 5.71
C ALA A 252 -23.51 5.57 5.21
N TYR A 253 -23.03 4.71 4.34
CA TYR A 253 -23.78 3.57 3.83
C TYR A 253 -23.92 2.41 4.85
N TYR A 254 -22.85 2.13 5.62
CA TYR A 254 -22.80 0.99 6.55
C TYR A 254 -23.01 1.36 8.01
N ALA A 255 -23.27 2.64 8.34
CA ALA A 255 -23.37 3.13 9.71
C ALA A 255 -24.43 2.42 10.57
N GLY A 256 -25.51 1.89 9.95
CA GLY A 256 -26.58 1.15 10.63
C GLY A 256 -26.24 -0.30 11.00
N ASP A 257 -25.12 -0.86 10.51
CA ASP A 257 -24.69 -2.23 10.76
C ASP A 257 -23.27 -2.26 11.31
N ALA A 258 -23.12 -2.63 12.59
CA ALA A 258 -21.84 -2.64 13.29
C ALA A 258 -20.84 -3.63 12.66
N GLU A 259 -21.30 -4.79 12.19
CA GLU A 259 -20.43 -5.79 11.58
C GLU A 259 -19.92 -5.34 10.21
N LEU A 260 -20.80 -4.80 9.38
CA LEU A 260 -20.42 -4.28 8.07
C LEU A 260 -19.54 -3.05 8.18
N ALA A 261 -19.81 -2.16 9.14
CA ALA A 261 -18.96 -0.99 9.41
C ALA A 261 -17.55 -1.39 9.86
N GLU A 262 -17.41 -2.43 10.71
CA GLU A 262 -16.09 -2.94 11.11
C GLU A 262 -15.33 -3.54 9.91
N LYS A 263 -15.99 -4.37 9.09
CA LYS A 263 -15.40 -4.93 7.86
C LYS A 263 -14.99 -3.83 6.87
N ALA A 264 -15.83 -2.81 6.71
CA ALA A 264 -15.54 -1.65 5.88
C ALA A 264 -14.34 -0.85 6.40
N SER A 265 -14.14 -0.78 7.74
CA SER A 265 -12.96 -0.12 8.32
C SER A 265 -11.67 -0.88 8.02
N ILE A 266 -11.69 -2.22 8.01
CA ILE A 266 -10.54 -3.07 7.64
C ILE A 266 -10.23 -2.92 6.15
N TYR A 267 -11.26 -2.90 5.30
CA TYR A 267 -11.09 -2.64 3.87
C TYR A 267 -10.51 -1.25 3.60
N GLY A 268 -11.05 -0.23 4.26
CA GLY A 268 -10.51 1.13 4.17
C GLY A 268 -9.06 1.23 4.65
N ALA A 269 -8.70 0.47 5.68
CA ALA A 269 -7.33 0.39 6.15
C ALA A 269 -6.39 -0.22 5.11
N LEU A 270 -6.83 -1.25 4.36
CA LEU A 270 -6.06 -1.80 3.24
C LEU A 270 -5.83 -0.75 2.15
N THR A 271 -6.87 -0.03 1.73
CA THR A 271 -6.78 1.00 0.71
C THR A 271 -5.76 2.08 1.10
N LEU A 272 -5.91 2.67 2.30
CA LEU A 272 -4.99 3.69 2.79
C LEU A 272 -3.57 3.15 3.04
N TYR A 273 -3.45 1.89 3.44
CA TYR A 273 -2.16 1.22 3.56
C TYR A 273 -1.44 1.12 2.21
N LEU A 274 -2.15 0.75 1.14
CA LEU A 274 -1.60 0.69 -0.21
C LEU A 274 -1.15 2.08 -0.71
N ASP A 275 -1.92 3.12 -0.44
CA ASP A 275 -1.52 4.51 -0.72
C ASP A 275 -0.21 4.86 -0.02
N PHE A 276 -0.15 4.60 1.29
CA PHE A 276 1.04 4.90 2.09
C PHE A 276 2.28 4.18 1.57
N ILE A 277 2.19 2.87 1.31
CA ILE A 277 3.31 2.09 0.79
C ILE A 277 3.77 2.61 -0.58
N ASN A 278 2.85 2.99 -1.47
CA ASN A 278 3.22 3.54 -2.78
C ASN A 278 3.93 4.89 -2.64
N ILE A 279 3.41 5.82 -1.83
CA ILE A 279 4.07 7.09 -1.53
C ILE A 279 5.47 6.83 -0.97
N PHE A 280 5.60 5.93 0.01
CA PHE A 280 6.88 5.55 0.62
C PHE A 280 7.88 5.04 -0.43
N LEU A 281 7.47 4.17 -1.34
CA LEU A 281 8.32 3.65 -2.39
C LEU A 281 8.83 4.74 -3.35
N TYR A 282 8.00 5.71 -3.70
CA TYR A 282 8.43 6.84 -4.52
C TYR A 282 9.36 7.78 -3.76
N VAL A 283 9.08 8.07 -2.50
CA VAL A 283 9.96 8.91 -1.66
C VAL A 283 11.33 8.27 -1.47
N VAL A 284 11.40 6.97 -1.14
CA VAL A 284 12.69 6.25 -1.00
C VAL A 284 13.52 6.34 -2.28
N ARG A 285 12.88 6.17 -3.44
CA ARG A 285 13.56 6.27 -4.74
C ARG A 285 14.12 7.65 -5.00
N LEU A 286 13.31 8.69 -4.76
CA LEU A 286 13.75 10.08 -4.93
C LEU A 286 14.94 10.40 -4.02
N LEU A 287 14.92 9.97 -2.77
CA LEU A 287 16.04 10.11 -1.84
C LEU A 287 17.27 9.33 -2.28
N GLY A 288 17.10 8.12 -2.80
CA GLY A 288 18.18 7.28 -3.30
C GLY A 288 18.86 7.84 -4.55
N MET A 289 18.11 8.45 -5.45
CA MET A 289 18.67 9.13 -6.64
C MET A 289 19.50 10.36 -6.26
N ASN A 290 19.01 11.15 -5.30
CA ASN A 290 19.72 12.35 -4.82
C ASN A 290 21.06 12.00 -4.14
N SER A 291 21.12 10.88 -3.41
CA SER A 291 22.36 10.41 -2.76
C SER A 291 23.44 10.01 -3.77
N ARG A 292 23.07 9.44 -4.91
CA ARG A 292 24.00 9.07 -5.99
C ARG A 292 24.56 10.29 -6.72
N SER A 293 23.76 11.32 -6.94
CA SER A 293 24.18 12.56 -7.59
C SER A 293 25.18 13.39 -6.76
N ARG A 294 25.23 13.19 -5.44
CA ARG A 294 26.17 13.89 -4.55
C ARG A 294 27.55 13.22 -4.46
N ASN A 295 27.66 11.96 -4.84
CA ASN A 295 28.89 11.16 -4.73
C ASN A 295 29.62 11.00 -6.07
N ASN A 296 29.07 11.57 -7.16
CA ASN A 296 29.71 11.74 -8.46
C ASN A 296 30.13 13.21 -8.69
#